data_b0c213f08ac5b8b922083ee5b1622627
#
_entry.id   b0c213f08ac5b8b922083ee5b1622627
#
_cell.length_a   1.000
_cell.length_b   1.000
_cell.length_c   1.000
_cell.angle_alpha   90.00
_cell.angle_beta   90.00
_cell.angle_gamma   90.00
#
_symmetry.space_group_name_H-M   'P 1'
#
loop_
_entity.id
_entity.type
_entity.pdbx_description
1 polymer ?
#
loop_
_entity_poly.entity_id
_entity_poly.type
_entity_poly.pdbx_seq_one_letter_code
_entity_poly.pdbx_strand_id
1 'polypeptide(L)'
;MLITFGPFNQAPKYSYASTIQDIHDLYNTQTGYTTTWSRVRTGPTTQSAIVTTDAPGTAVTVYASVAGEIVWGGNSTWYRISSFSSAPQYIYGPLITLNAGAPSGGPPAPSAQGKEIVVSLSHQWLYAYQDGNEVFDAAVMTGRPELPTPQGTYHVFLKLHPTEFYSPWPQGSPYWYAPTYINYALEWNAGGYFLHDSWWHSVYGPGTNGWHYDPQFGWQWGSHGCVAMPLGAAAWLYNWAPIGTTVQIVA
;
A
#
# COMPACT_ATOMS: atom_id res chain seq x y z
N MET A 1 -28.14 -6.72 38.57
CA MET A 1 -26.98 -7.49 38.12
C MET A 1 -26.41 -6.73 36.91
N LEU A 2 -25.41 -5.87 37.14
CA LEU A 2 -24.79 -5.08 36.08
C LEU A 2 -23.75 -5.97 35.37
N ILE A 3 -23.94 -6.18 34.09
CA ILE A 3 -22.93 -6.82 33.24
C ILE A 3 -21.95 -5.72 32.77
N THR A 4 -20.77 -5.70 33.34
CA THR A 4 -19.67 -4.87 32.89
C THR A 4 -19.07 -5.52 31.66
N PHE A 5 -19.20 -4.88 30.50
CA PHE A 5 -18.40 -5.24 29.31
C PHE A 5 -16.94 -4.86 29.59
N GLY A 6 -16.05 -5.85 29.57
CA GLY A 6 -14.62 -5.67 29.62
C GLY A 6 -14.09 -4.93 28.37
N PRO A 7 -12.88 -4.36 28.44
CA PRO A 7 -12.35 -3.59 27.34
C PRO A 7 -12.24 -4.44 26.08
N PHE A 8 -12.68 -3.87 24.96
CA PHE A 8 -12.55 -4.43 23.62
C PHE A 8 -11.12 -4.90 23.39
N ASN A 9 -10.98 -6.20 23.15
CA ASN A 9 -9.71 -6.82 22.81
C ASN A 9 -9.23 -6.18 21.50
N GLN A 10 -8.20 -5.34 21.56
CA GLN A 10 -7.58 -4.80 20.36
C GLN A 10 -7.05 -5.99 19.56
N ALA A 11 -7.53 -6.13 18.32
CA ALA A 11 -7.00 -7.13 17.41
C ALA A 11 -5.46 -7.03 17.36
N PRO A 12 -4.74 -8.14 17.33
CA PRO A 12 -3.28 -8.11 17.34
C PRO A 12 -2.76 -7.35 16.10
N LYS A 13 -2.11 -6.23 16.34
CA LYS A 13 -1.54 -5.33 15.33
C LYS A 13 -0.37 -5.93 14.53
N TYR A 14 -0.13 -7.25 14.62
CA TYR A 14 1.22 -7.77 14.31
C TYR A 14 1.33 -8.86 13.25
N SER A 15 0.24 -9.43 12.70
CA SER A 15 0.41 -10.48 11.68
C SER A 15 0.49 -9.97 10.23
N TYR A 16 0.05 -8.73 9.98
CA TYR A 16 0.20 -8.10 8.65
C TYR A 16 1.55 -7.43 8.43
N ALA A 17 2.23 -7.10 9.49
CA ALA A 17 3.41 -6.27 9.44
C ALA A 17 4.58 -6.91 8.68
N SER A 18 4.80 -8.22 8.79
CA SER A 18 5.95 -8.87 8.17
C SER A 18 5.86 -8.93 6.64
N THR A 19 4.72 -9.35 6.09
CA THR A 19 4.57 -9.50 4.63
C THR A 19 4.51 -8.16 3.91
N ILE A 20 3.82 -7.17 4.50
CA ILE A 20 3.78 -5.79 3.99
C ILE A 20 5.17 -5.15 4.06
N GLN A 21 5.90 -5.40 5.13
CA GLN A 21 7.23 -4.88 5.37
C GLN A 21 8.24 -5.43 4.36
N ASP A 22 8.18 -6.73 4.07
CA ASP A 22 9.09 -7.37 3.13
C ASP A 22 8.90 -6.85 1.69
N ILE A 23 7.65 -6.62 1.28
CA ILE A 23 7.34 -6.03 -0.04
C ILE A 23 7.80 -4.57 -0.10
N HIS A 24 7.52 -3.77 0.93
CA HIS A 24 7.97 -2.38 0.99
C HIS A 24 9.50 -2.26 0.94
N ASP A 25 10.20 -3.14 1.66
CA ASP A 25 11.66 -3.17 1.69
C ASP A 25 12.29 -3.54 0.34
N LEU A 26 11.59 -4.31 -0.48
CA LEU A 26 12.09 -4.75 -1.78
C LEU A 26 11.92 -3.70 -2.89
N TYR A 27 10.85 -2.88 -2.85
CA TYR A 27 10.43 -2.09 -4.02
C TYR A 27 10.39 -0.57 -3.82
N ASN A 28 10.48 -0.05 -2.60
CA ASN A 28 10.28 1.37 -2.30
C ASN A 28 11.45 2.04 -1.58
N THR A 29 12.62 1.43 -1.57
CA THR A 29 13.78 2.05 -0.94
C THR A 29 14.40 3.13 -1.82
N GLN A 30 14.85 4.21 -1.18
CA GLN A 30 15.64 5.26 -1.81
C GLN A 30 16.99 5.37 -1.10
N THR A 31 18.04 5.69 -1.85
CA THR A 31 19.32 6.05 -1.24
C THR A 31 19.30 7.53 -0.88
N GLY A 32 19.61 7.83 0.36
CA GLY A 32 19.86 9.19 0.83
C GLY A 32 21.26 9.34 1.38
N TYR A 33 21.70 10.58 1.57
CA TYR A 33 22.99 10.91 2.16
C TYR A 33 22.78 11.94 3.27
N THR A 34 23.42 11.74 4.41
CA THR A 34 23.40 12.72 5.50
C THR A 34 24.12 14.00 5.08
N THR A 35 23.50 15.15 5.34
CA THR A 35 24.07 16.47 5.00
C THR A 35 25.00 17.00 6.10
N THR A 36 24.82 16.51 7.32
CA THR A 36 25.58 16.90 8.50
C THR A 36 25.62 15.73 9.50
N TRP A 37 26.24 15.90 10.65
CA TRP A 37 26.18 14.92 11.72
C TRP A 37 24.73 14.65 12.13
N SER A 38 24.24 13.45 11.88
CA SER A 38 22.83 13.08 11.96
C SER A 38 22.61 12.01 13.01
N ARG A 39 21.81 12.31 14.03
CA ARG A 39 21.44 11.32 15.05
C ARG A 39 20.40 10.34 14.50
N VAL A 40 20.74 9.06 14.54
CA VAL A 40 19.82 7.96 14.29
C VAL A 40 19.07 7.64 15.58
N ARG A 41 17.73 7.56 15.54
CA ARG A 41 16.89 7.40 16.72
C ARG A 41 15.92 6.24 16.58
N THR A 42 15.46 5.73 17.72
CA THR A 42 14.48 4.62 17.77
C THR A 42 13.05 5.05 17.40
N GLY A 43 12.77 6.35 17.27
CA GLY A 43 11.48 6.90 16.92
C GLY A 43 11.60 8.27 16.27
N PRO A 44 10.55 8.75 15.57
CA PRO A 44 10.56 10.01 14.84
C PRO A 44 10.36 11.23 15.77
N THR A 45 11.21 11.34 16.80
CA THR A 45 11.19 12.44 17.80
C THR A 45 12.56 12.60 18.44
N THR A 46 12.89 13.82 18.83
CA THR A 46 14.14 14.14 19.56
C THR A 46 14.18 13.54 20.96
N GLN A 47 13.04 13.11 21.50
CA GLN A 47 12.93 12.43 22.80
C GLN A 47 13.25 10.93 22.71
N SER A 48 13.26 10.35 21.50
CA SER A 48 13.59 8.94 21.31
C SER A 48 15.09 8.69 21.52
N ALA A 49 15.43 7.47 21.99
CA ALA A 49 16.80 7.08 22.23
C ALA A 49 17.66 7.19 20.95
N ILE A 50 18.90 7.62 21.12
CA ILE A 50 19.89 7.67 20.04
C ILE A 50 20.48 6.28 19.89
N VAL A 51 20.43 5.74 18.68
CA VAL A 51 21.04 4.45 18.30
C VAL A 51 22.49 4.67 17.89
N THR A 52 22.73 5.67 17.04
CA THR A 52 24.07 6.06 16.57
C THR A 52 24.04 7.51 16.08
N THR A 53 25.20 8.00 15.64
CA THR A 53 25.32 9.30 14.96
C THR A 53 26.15 9.11 13.71
N ASP A 54 25.57 9.42 12.58
CA ASP A 54 26.18 9.28 11.27
C ASP A 54 26.89 10.57 10.86
N ALA A 55 28.07 10.41 10.25
CA ALA A 55 28.85 11.54 9.73
C ALA A 55 28.20 12.14 8.47
N PRO A 56 28.52 13.40 8.11
CA PRO A 56 28.11 13.97 6.83
C PRO A 56 28.55 13.08 5.66
N GLY A 57 27.66 12.89 4.66
CA GLY A 57 27.92 12.05 3.49
C GLY A 57 27.70 10.55 3.72
N THR A 58 27.25 10.12 4.91
CA THR A 58 26.91 8.72 5.14
C THR A 58 25.71 8.33 4.28
N ALA A 59 25.87 7.27 3.47
CA ALA A 59 24.78 6.70 2.69
C ALA A 59 23.81 5.94 3.61
N VAL A 60 22.52 6.19 3.46
CA VAL A 60 21.45 5.51 4.18
C VAL A 60 20.39 5.01 3.19
N THR A 61 19.82 3.85 3.48
CA THR A 61 18.66 3.36 2.75
C THR A 61 17.39 3.89 3.43
N VAL A 62 16.60 4.67 2.72
CA VAL A 62 15.32 5.20 3.21
C VAL A 62 14.21 4.24 2.82
N TYR A 63 13.55 3.66 3.80
CA TYR A 63 12.45 2.71 3.66
C TYR A 63 11.07 3.37 3.72
N ALA A 64 10.94 4.49 4.45
CA ALA A 64 9.69 5.22 4.53
C ALA A 64 9.91 6.68 4.92
N SER A 65 8.97 7.53 4.53
CA SER A 65 8.78 8.87 5.08
C SER A 65 7.63 8.82 6.08
N VAL A 66 7.85 9.33 7.29
CA VAL A 66 6.84 9.36 8.36
C VAL A 66 6.72 10.77 8.93
N ALA A 67 5.52 11.12 9.40
CA ALA A 67 5.34 12.33 10.18
C ALA A 67 5.81 12.09 11.63
N GLY A 68 6.58 13.04 12.16
CA GLY A 68 7.07 12.99 13.53
C GLY A 68 7.16 14.38 14.15
N GLU A 69 8.04 14.55 15.14
CA GLU A 69 8.27 15.83 15.80
C GLU A 69 8.76 16.89 14.80
N ILE A 70 8.20 18.08 14.88
CA ILE A 70 8.71 19.26 14.17
C ILE A 70 9.94 19.78 14.94
N VAL A 71 11.14 19.55 14.40
CA VAL A 71 12.38 19.95 15.08
C VAL A 71 12.73 21.39 14.73
N TRP A 72 12.66 21.77 13.46
CA TRP A 72 12.82 23.16 12.98
C TRP A 72 12.13 23.41 11.64
N GLY A 73 11.93 24.66 11.29
CA GLY A 73 11.46 25.09 9.97
C GLY A 73 10.06 24.59 9.61
N GLY A 74 9.25 24.15 10.57
CA GLY A 74 7.91 23.64 10.34
C GLY A 74 7.87 22.25 9.68
N ASN A 75 9.00 21.58 9.50
CA ASN A 75 9.08 20.26 8.85
C ASN A 75 8.86 19.15 9.89
N SER A 76 7.90 18.26 9.61
CA SER A 76 7.59 17.08 10.44
C SER A 76 8.09 15.77 9.82
N THR A 77 8.80 15.83 8.68
CA THR A 77 9.26 14.62 7.99
C THR A 77 10.42 13.97 8.71
N TRP A 78 10.31 12.68 8.94
CA TRP A 78 11.37 11.79 9.38
C TRP A 78 11.50 10.64 8.41
N TYR A 79 12.72 10.18 8.15
CA TYR A 79 12.97 9.02 7.30
C TYR A 79 13.29 7.79 8.15
N ARG A 80 12.54 6.72 7.94
CA ARG A 80 12.89 5.41 8.45
C ARG A 80 14.04 4.85 7.62
N ILE A 81 15.16 4.54 8.26
CA ILE A 81 16.38 4.04 7.61
C ILE A 81 16.71 2.59 7.96
N SER A 82 15.81 1.92 8.65
CA SER A 82 15.88 0.48 8.91
C SER A 82 14.77 -0.25 8.20
N SER A 83 15.03 -1.49 7.80
CA SER A 83 13.99 -2.36 7.21
C SER A 83 12.79 -2.49 8.15
N PHE A 84 11.62 -2.84 7.61
CA PHE A 84 10.44 -3.00 8.46
C PHE A 84 10.50 -4.27 9.31
N SER A 85 11.30 -5.25 8.93
CA SER A 85 11.59 -6.46 9.71
C SER A 85 12.59 -6.23 10.86
N SER A 86 13.25 -5.05 10.90
CA SER A 86 14.23 -4.67 11.91
C SER A 86 13.66 -3.70 12.92
N ALA A 87 14.36 -3.54 14.05
CA ALA A 87 14.07 -2.49 15.02
C ALA A 87 14.05 -1.11 14.31
N PRO A 88 13.02 -0.27 14.55
CA PRO A 88 12.86 0.97 13.83
C PRO A 88 14.00 1.97 14.14
N GLN A 89 14.53 2.58 13.07
CA GLN A 89 15.53 3.62 13.13
C GLN A 89 15.14 4.77 12.23
N TYR A 90 15.30 6.00 12.73
CA TYR A 90 14.85 7.21 12.04
C TYR A 90 15.92 8.30 12.08
N ILE A 91 15.97 9.08 10.98
CA ILE A 91 16.70 10.34 10.90
C ILE A 91 15.72 11.46 10.53
N TYR A 92 15.90 12.64 11.10
CA TYR A 92 15.11 13.82 10.75
C TYR A 92 15.30 14.18 9.28
N GLY A 93 14.21 14.28 8.50
CA GLY A 93 14.22 14.41 7.05
C GLY A 93 15.11 15.52 6.49
N PRO A 94 15.09 16.75 7.04
CA PRO A 94 15.98 17.82 6.59
C PRO A 94 17.48 17.57 6.72
N LEU A 95 17.89 16.50 7.42
CA LEU A 95 19.30 16.07 7.51
C LEU A 95 19.71 15.10 6.41
N ILE A 96 18.78 14.71 5.54
CA ILE A 96 19.01 13.75 4.45
C ILE A 96 18.76 14.43 3.11
N THR A 97 19.73 14.33 2.21
CA THR A 97 19.48 14.58 0.78
C THR A 97 19.19 13.26 0.10
N LEU A 98 17.99 13.12 -0.45
CA LEU A 98 17.61 11.95 -1.25
C LEU A 98 18.23 12.11 -2.64
N ASN A 99 18.98 11.10 -3.09
CA ASN A 99 19.54 11.01 -4.43
C ASN A 99 20.21 12.31 -4.95
N ALA A 100 21.31 12.72 -4.36
CA ALA A 100 22.18 13.74 -4.94
C ALA A 100 22.95 13.15 -6.14
N GLY A 101 22.24 12.82 -7.22
CA GLY A 101 22.86 12.18 -8.36
C GLY A 101 22.01 12.14 -9.63
N ALA A 102 20.81 12.71 -9.62
CA ALA A 102 20.10 12.96 -10.87
C ALA A 102 20.44 14.37 -11.38
N PRO A 103 20.81 14.54 -12.66
CA PRO A 103 20.93 15.87 -13.23
C PRO A 103 19.61 16.62 -13.11
N SER A 104 19.68 17.94 -13.05
CA SER A 104 18.56 18.88 -12.91
C SER A 104 17.54 18.75 -14.04
N GLY A 105 16.64 17.88 -13.84
CA GLY A 105 15.42 17.54 -14.53
C GLY A 105 14.92 16.40 -13.70
N GLY A 106 13.85 16.61 -12.90
CA GLY A 106 13.23 15.54 -12.14
C GLY A 106 13.04 14.32 -13.04
N PRO A 107 13.05 13.08 -12.52
CA PRO A 107 12.74 11.93 -13.34
C PRO A 107 11.45 12.26 -14.12
N PRO A 108 11.41 12.00 -15.44
CA PRO A 108 10.17 12.20 -16.19
C PRO A 108 9.06 11.49 -15.43
N ALA A 109 7.88 12.12 -15.34
CA ALA A 109 6.72 11.51 -14.69
C ALA A 109 6.61 10.06 -15.19
N PRO A 110 6.38 9.07 -14.30
CA PRO A 110 6.36 7.67 -14.69
C PRO A 110 5.50 7.51 -15.94
N SER A 111 6.09 7.02 -17.03
CA SER A 111 5.36 6.81 -18.28
C SER A 111 4.50 5.55 -18.14
N ALA A 112 3.26 5.62 -18.64
CA ALA A 112 2.41 4.44 -18.77
C ALA A 112 2.90 3.50 -19.90
N GLN A 113 3.74 4.00 -20.78
CA GLN A 113 4.24 3.22 -21.92
C GLN A 113 4.98 1.97 -21.46
N GLY A 114 4.57 0.83 -21.99
CA GLY A 114 5.11 -0.48 -21.64
C GLY A 114 4.67 -1.01 -20.29
N LYS A 115 3.83 -0.29 -19.53
CA LYS A 115 3.27 -0.77 -18.26
C LYS A 115 1.89 -1.37 -18.45
N GLU A 116 1.72 -2.56 -17.93
CA GLU A 116 0.48 -3.31 -18.03
C GLU A 116 0.21 -4.08 -16.72
N ILE A 117 -1.04 -4.06 -16.30
CA ILE A 117 -1.55 -4.86 -15.19
C ILE A 117 -2.47 -5.91 -15.79
N VAL A 118 -2.23 -7.18 -15.47
CA VAL A 118 -3.09 -8.30 -15.86
C VAL A 118 -3.68 -8.92 -14.60
N VAL A 119 -5.01 -9.01 -14.53
CA VAL A 119 -5.72 -9.68 -13.43
C VAL A 119 -6.39 -10.94 -13.99
N SER A 120 -5.95 -12.11 -13.52
CA SER A 120 -6.58 -13.39 -13.82
C SER A 120 -7.67 -13.69 -12.81
N LEU A 121 -8.92 -13.77 -13.30
CA LEU A 121 -10.08 -14.08 -12.46
C LEU A 121 -10.09 -15.54 -12.02
N SER A 122 -9.60 -16.47 -12.85
CA SER A 122 -9.53 -17.89 -12.50
C SER A 122 -8.44 -18.19 -11.47
N HIS A 123 -7.30 -17.49 -11.54
CA HIS A 123 -6.19 -17.64 -10.60
C HIS A 123 -6.33 -16.74 -9.38
N GLN A 124 -7.21 -15.74 -9.41
CA GLN A 124 -7.32 -14.71 -8.38
C GLN A 124 -5.94 -14.09 -8.11
N TRP A 125 -5.28 -13.67 -9.20
CA TRP A 125 -3.90 -13.19 -9.18
C TRP A 125 -3.72 -11.99 -10.09
N LEU A 126 -2.90 -11.04 -9.66
CA LEU A 126 -2.50 -9.86 -10.42
C LEU A 126 -1.04 -9.99 -10.80
N TYR A 127 -0.73 -9.63 -12.03
CA TYR A 127 0.62 -9.52 -12.58
C TYR A 127 0.85 -8.11 -13.11
N ALA A 128 2.02 -7.54 -12.87
CA ALA A 128 2.43 -6.26 -13.42
C ALA A 128 3.62 -6.46 -14.35
N TYR A 129 3.52 -5.92 -15.55
CA TYR A 129 4.53 -6.03 -16.59
C TYR A 129 5.11 -4.65 -16.94
N GLN A 130 6.42 -4.59 -17.13
CA GLN A 130 7.14 -3.44 -17.69
C GLN A 130 7.87 -3.89 -18.95
N ASP A 131 7.51 -3.31 -20.10
CA ASP A 131 8.10 -3.63 -21.41
C ASP A 131 8.09 -5.15 -21.71
N GLY A 132 6.97 -5.82 -21.36
CA GLY A 132 6.76 -7.25 -21.53
C GLY A 132 7.42 -8.15 -20.50
N ASN A 133 8.17 -7.62 -19.54
CA ASN A 133 8.74 -8.39 -18.43
C ASN A 133 7.88 -8.26 -17.19
N GLU A 134 7.61 -9.37 -16.53
CA GLU A 134 6.95 -9.35 -15.23
C GLU A 134 7.87 -8.71 -14.19
N VAL A 135 7.33 -7.71 -13.48
CA VAL A 135 8.08 -6.95 -12.46
C VAL A 135 7.45 -7.07 -11.08
N PHE A 136 6.22 -7.58 -10.99
CA PHE A 136 5.52 -7.79 -9.73
C PHE A 136 4.33 -8.72 -9.93
N ASP A 137 3.99 -9.49 -8.92
CA ASP A 137 2.75 -10.26 -8.84
C ASP A 137 2.17 -10.26 -7.42
N ALA A 138 0.89 -10.48 -7.29
CA ALA A 138 0.21 -10.59 -6.00
C ALA A 138 -1.08 -11.38 -6.08
N ALA A 139 -1.38 -12.12 -5.02
CA ALA A 139 -2.71 -12.68 -4.81
C ALA A 139 -3.73 -11.55 -4.62
N VAL A 140 -4.88 -11.69 -5.26
CA VAL A 140 -5.98 -10.73 -5.17
C VAL A 140 -7.31 -11.42 -4.85
N MET A 141 -8.30 -10.63 -4.54
CA MET A 141 -9.69 -11.05 -4.43
C MET A 141 -10.53 -10.22 -5.40
N THR A 142 -11.23 -10.88 -6.32
CA THR A 142 -12.10 -10.22 -7.29
C THR A 142 -13.56 -10.30 -6.90
N GLY A 143 -14.44 -9.78 -7.75
CA GLY A 143 -15.88 -9.73 -7.52
C GLY A 143 -16.51 -11.11 -7.29
N ARG A 144 -17.46 -11.15 -6.35
CA ARG A 144 -18.31 -12.33 -6.11
C ARG A 144 -19.17 -12.65 -7.36
N PRO A 145 -19.75 -13.87 -7.46
CA PRO A 145 -20.52 -14.27 -8.63
C PRO A 145 -21.66 -13.31 -9.01
N GLU A 146 -22.34 -12.71 -8.04
CA GLU A 146 -23.46 -11.77 -8.27
C GLU A 146 -22.99 -10.36 -8.66
N LEU A 147 -21.74 -10.01 -8.38
CA LEU A 147 -21.12 -8.71 -8.65
C LEU A 147 -19.72 -8.94 -9.25
N PRO A 148 -19.61 -9.57 -10.42
CA PRO A 148 -18.33 -9.98 -10.97
C PRO A 148 -17.48 -8.79 -11.40
N THR A 149 -16.16 -8.95 -11.29
CA THR A 149 -15.20 -8.03 -11.92
C THR A 149 -15.32 -8.12 -13.44
N PRO A 150 -15.62 -7.03 -14.16
CA PRO A 150 -15.86 -7.08 -15.60
C PRO A 150 -14.57 -7.35 -16.36
N GLN A 151 -14.60 -8.32 -17.26
CA GLN A 151 -13.50 -8.66 -18.16
C GLN A 151 -13.33 -7.61 -19.25
N GLY A 152 -12.11 -7.42 -19.72
CA GLY A 152 -11.81 -6.50 -20.81
C GLY A 152 -10.46 -5.81 -20.63
N THR A 153 -10.21 -4.84 -21.50
CA THR A 153 -9.03 -3.98 -21.47
C THR A 153 -9.45 -2.56 -21.12
N TYR A 154 -8.81 -2.03 -20.10
CA TYR A 154 -9.09 -0.74 -19.49
C TYR A 154 -7.79 0.02 -19.27
N HIS A 155 -7.90 1.21 -18.67
CA HIS A 155 -6.75 2.01 -18.26
C HIS A 155 -6.99 2.65 -16.90
N VAL A 156 -5.95 2.76 -16.09
CA VAL A 156 -6.02 3.56 -14.85
C VAL A 156 -6.28 5.01 -15.23
N PHE A 157 -7.35 5.62 -14.75
CA PHE A 157 -7.68 7.00 -15.05
C PHE A 157 -7.80 7.90 -13.80
N LEU A 158 -7.86 7.30 -12.60
CA LEU A 158 -7.88 8.04 -11.33
C LEU A 158 -7.06 7.29 -10.29
N LYS A 159 -6.36 8.03 -9.45
CA LYS A 159 -5.59 7.49 -8.32
C LYS A 159 -5.93 8.28 -7.07
N LEU A 160 -6.29 7.59 -5.98
CA LEU A 160 -6.67 8.17 -4.70
C LEU A 160 -5.81 7.62 -3.57
N HIS A 161 -5.34 8.51 -2.68
CA HIS A 161 -4.51 8.12 -1.53
C HIS A 161 -4.48 9.24 -0.47
N PRO A 162 -5.03 9.06 0.73
CA PRO A 162 -6.06 8.05 1.03
C PRO A 162 -7.43 8.45 0.49
N THR A 163 -8.41 7.56 0.63
CA THR A 163 -9.79 7.84 0.27
C THR A 163 -10.76 7.06 1.15
N GLU A 164 -12.04 7.32 1.01
CA GLU A 164 -13.12 6.58 1.66
C GLU A 164 -14.10 6.10 0.60
N PHE A 165 -14.44 4.81 0.62
CA PHE A 165 -15.44 4.24 -0.27
C PHE A 165 -16.81 4.25 0.41
N TYR A 166 -17.81 4.65 -0.35
CA TYR A 166 -19.21 4.68 0.06
C TYR A 166 -20.01 3.68 -0.77
N SER A 167 -20.89 2.92 -0.10
CA SER A 167 -21.75 1.96 -0.78
C SER A 167 -22.67 2.68 -1.77
N PRO A 168 -22.72 2.24 -3.05
CA PRO A 168 -23.70 2.73 -4.00
C PRO A 168 -25.11 2.16 -3.73
N TRP A 169 -25.23 1.13 -2.89
CA TRP A 169 -26.50 0.53 -2.50
C TRP A 169 -27.04 1.18 -1.22
N PRO A 170 -28.38 1.31 -1.09
CA PRO A 170 -28.96 1.85 0.12
C PRO A 170 -28.77 0.91 1.32
N GLN A 171 -28.74 1.48 2.52
CA GLN A 171 -28.70 0.71 3.75
C GLN A 171 -29.89 -0.26 3.82
N GLY A 172 -29.61 -1.53 4.14
CA GLY A 172 -30.58 -2.64 4.12
C GLY A 172 -30.49 -3.49 2.85
N SER A 173 -29.76 -3.06 1.81
CA SER A 173 -29.38 -3.94 0.71
C SER A 173 -28.39 -5.01 1.18
N PRO A 174 -28.47 -6.26 0.65
CA PRO A 174 -27.46 -7.29 0.94
C PRO A 174 -26.05 -6.94 0.45
N TYR A 175 -25.92 -5.91 -0.35
CA TYR A 175 -24.65 -5.42 -0.91
C TYR A 175 -24.19 -4.11 -0.23
N TRP A 176 -24.97 -3.59 0.72
CA TRP A 176 -24.56 -2.38 1.43
C TRP A 176 -23.34 -2.63 2.32
N TYR A 177 -22.44 -1.67 2.35
CA TYR A 177 -21.33 -1.63 3.30
C TYR A 177 -21.19 -0.23 3.90
N ALA A 178 -20.68 -0.16 5.13
CA ALA A 178 -20.41 1.10 5.81
C ALA A 178 -19.28 1.87 5.09
N PRO A 179 -19.20 3.21 5.24
CA PRO A 179 -18.06 4.00 4.76
C PRO A 179 -16.74 3.34 5.16
N THR A 180 -15.88 3.08 4.18
CA THR A 180 -14.70 2.24 4.35
C THR A 180 -13.45 2.97 3.90
N TYR A 181 -12.51 3.14 4.82
CA TYR A 181 -11.23 3.78 4.56
C TYR A 181 -10.33 2.90 3.71
N ILE A 182 -9.74 3.50 2.67
CA ILE A 182 -8.82 2.86 1.71
C ILE A 182 -7.54 3.70 1.68
N ASN A 183 -6.40 3.04 1.77
CA ASN A 183 -5.11 3.73 1.70
C ASN A 183 -4.74 4.04 0.25
N TYR A 184 -4.86 3.07 -0.66
CA TYR A 184 -4.44 3.19 -2.06
C TYR A 184 -5.51 2.64 -2.98
N ALA A 185 -5.96 3.46 -3.92
CA ALA A 185 -6.97 3.08 -4.90
C ALA A 185 -6.61 3.60 -6.29
N LEU A 186 -6.69 2.73 -7.30
CA LEU A 186 -6.54 3.04 -8.71
C LEU A 186 -7.84 2.69 -9.41
N GLU A 187 -8.58 3.68 -9.92
CA GLU A 187 -9.79 3.45 -10.70
C GLU A 187 -9.43 3.14 -12.15
N TRP A 188 -10.00 2.04 -12.66
CA TRP A 188 -9.71 1.55 -14.00
C TRP A 188 -10.96 1.37 -14.87
N ASN A 189 -12.15 1.37 -14.28
CA ASN A 189 -13.43 1.31 -15.03
C ASN A 189 -14.42 2.28 -14.40
N ALA A 190 -15.06 3.10 -15.24
CA ALA A 190 -16.12 4.02 -14.83
C ALA A 190 -17.27 3.24 -14.17
N GLY A 191 -17.68 3.68 -13.00
CA GLY A 191 -18.67 2.95 -12.18
C GLY A 191 -18.12 2.46 -10.86
N GLY A 192 -16.90 2.92 -10.49
CA GLY A 192 -16.32 2.67 -9.18
C GLY A 192 -15.60 1.34 -9.06
N TYR A 193 -14.98 0.86 -10.15
CA TYR A 193 -14.13 -0.33 -10.10
C TYR A 193 -12.68 0.07 -9.87
N PHE A 194 -12.13 -0.40 -8.75
CA PHE A 194 -10.79 -0.06 -8.29
C PHE A 194 -9.90 -1.30 -8.11
N LEU A 195 -8.60 -1.07 -8.24
CA LEU A 195 -7.53 -1.88 -7.65
C LEU A 195 -7.20 -1.20 -6.33
N HIS A 196 -7.40 -1.88 -5.17
CA HIS A 196 -7.27 -1.22 -3.86
C HIS A 196 -6.87 -2.16 -2.72
N ASP A 197 -6.36 -1.60 -1.62
CA ASP A 197 -6.13 -2.37 -0.39
C ASP A 197 -7.44 -2.68 0.35
N SER A 198 -7.44 -3.81 1.08
CA SER A 198 -8.56 -4.20 1.93
C SER A 198 -8.07 -4.73 3.27
N TRP A 199 -8.21 -3.93 4.33
CA TRP A 199 -7.79 -4.26 5.69
C TRP A 199 -8.75 -5.26 6.38
N TRP A 200 -9.91 -5.51 5.81
CA TRP A 200 -10.95 -6.44 6.31
C TRP A 200 -10.87 -7.84 5.69
N HIS A 201 -9.79 -8.15 5.00
CA HIS A 201 -9.46 -9.47 4.48
C HIS A 201 -8.04 -9.85 4.87
N SER A 202 -7.83 -11.13 5.20
CA SER A 202 -6.51 -11.71 5.46
C SER A 202 -6.14 -12.80 4.46
N VAL A 203 -7.08 -13.21 3.62
CA VAL A 203 -6.91 -14.26 2.61
C VAL A 203 -7.22 -13.71 1.23
N TYR A 204 -6.33 -14.00 0.29
CA TYR A 204 -6.43 -13.66 -1.13
C TYR A 204 -6.03 -14.86 -1.97
N GLY A 205 -6.32 -14.83 -3.27
CA GLY A 205 -5.96 -15.89 -4.19
C GLY A 205 -7.12 -16.83 -4.53
N PRO A 206 -6.83 -18.01 -5.11
CA PRO A 206 -7.86 -18.89 -5.67
C PRO A 206 -9.00 -19.21 -4.71
N GLY A 207 -10.25 -19.02 -5.19
CA GLY A 207 -11.47 -19.30 -4.44
C GLY A 207 -11.99 -18.17 -3.55
N THR A 208 -11.23 -17.08 -3.37
CA THR A 208 -11.63 -15.98 -2.50
C THR A 208 -12.72 -15.08 -3.11
N ASN A 209 -12.97 -15.15 -4.41
CA ASN A 209 -14.11 -14.50 -5.05
C ASN A 209 -15.46 -15.18 -4.75
N GLY A 210 -15.47 -16.40 -4.20
CA GLY A 210 -16.64 -17.11 -3.70
C GLY A 210 -16.88 -16.93 -2.20
N TRP A 211 -17.79 -17.76 -1.65
CA TRP A 211 -17.98 -17.88 -0.22
C TRP A 211 -16.82 -18.66 0.39
N HIS A 212 -16.01 -18.02 1.23
CA HIS A 212 -14.79 -18.61 1.80
C HIS A 212 -14.62 -18.22 3.27
N TYR A 213 -13.76 -18.97 3.95
CA TYR A 213 -13.43 -18.71 5.35
C TYR A 213 -12.13 -17.91 5.43
N ASP A 214 -12.20 -16.73 6.05
CA ASP A 214 -11.06 -15.91 6.42
C ASP A 214 -10.74 -16.16 7.90
N PRO A 215 -9.52 -16.63 8.25
CA PRO A 215 -9.15 -16.95 9.64
C PRO A 215 -9.25 -15.77 10.60
N GLN A 216 -9.16 -14.54 10.11
CA GLN A 216 -9.20 -13.34 10.94
C GLN A 216 -10.59 -12.69 10.99
N PHE A 217 -11.35 -12.79 9.90
CA PHE A 217 -12.62 -12.07 9.74
C PHE A 217 -13.84 -12.99 9.58
N GLY A 218 -13.63 -14.30 9.59
CA GLY A 218 -14.71 -15.30 9.48
C GLY A 218 -15.18 -15.53 8.03
N TRP A 219 -16.39 -16.04 7.88
CA TRP A 219 -16.96 -16.32 6.58
C TRP A 219 -17.28 -15.06 5.79
N GLN A 220 -16.76 -14.96 4.57
CA GLN A 220 -16.89 -13.80 3.70
C GLN A 220 -17.14 -14.18 2.25
N TRP A 221 -17.69 -13.23 1.50
CA TRP A 221 -17.78 -13.26 0.05
C TRP A 221 -16.61 -12.49 -0.59
N GLY A 222 -16.38 -12.74 -1.86
CA GLY A 222 -15.54 -11.91 -2.70
C GLY A 222 -16.00 -10.43 -2.73
N SER A 223 -15.27 -9.59 -3.42
CA SER A 223 -15.53 -8.16 -3.51
C SER A 223 -16.87 -7.82 -4.20
N HIS A 224 -17.21 -6.56 -4.26
CA HIS A 224 -18.37 -6.04 -5.03
C HIS A 224 -17.99 -5.69 -6.49
N GLY A 225 -16.95 -6.32 -7.03
CA GLY A 225 -16.46 -6.11 -8.39
C GLY A 225 -15.09 -5.45 -8.48
N CYS A 226 -14.61 -4.82 -7.40
CA CYS A 226 -13.24 -4.33 -7.31
C CYS A 226 -12.22 -5.48 -7.25
N VAL A 227 -10.96 -5.16 -7.48
CA VAL A 227 -9.83 -6.06 -7.26
C VAL A 227 -9.17 -5.65 -5.95
N ALA A 228 -9.48 -6.37 -4.88
CA ALA A 228 -8.95 -6.15 -3.55
C ALA A 228 -7.63 -6.91 -3.35
N MET A 229 -6.69 -6.33 -2.64
CA MET A 229 -5.36 -6.89 -2.42
C MET A 229 -4.77 -6.49 -1.07
N PRO A 230 -3.70 -7.15 -0.60
CA PRO A 230 -2.96 -6.71 0.58
C PRO A 230 -2.47 -5.27 0.43
N LEU A 231 -2.42 -4.53 1.55
CA LEU A 231 -1.97 -3.14 1.59
C LEU A 231 -0.62 -2.92 0.89
N GLY A 232 0.35 -3.82 1.11
CA GLY A 232 1.68 -3.72 0.48
C GLY A 232 1.63 -3.82 -1.04
N ALA A 233 0.79 -4.72 -1.57
CA ALA A 233 0.60 -4.88 -3.00
C ALA A 233 -0.06 -3.63 -3.60
N ALA A 234 -1.11 -3.10 -2.94
CA ALA A 234 -1.78 -1.88 -3.38
C ALA A 234 -0.85 -0.66 -3.34
N ALA A 235 -0.03 -0.53 -2.29
CA ALA A 235 0.96 0.54 -2.17
C ALA A 235 2.01 0.47 -3.30
N TRP A 236 2.55 -0.74 -3.57
CA TRP A 236 3.49 -0.94 -4.66
C TRP A 236 2.87 -0.57 -6.01
N LEU A 237 1.69 -1.12 -6.29
CA LEU A 237 0.98 -0.90 -7.54
C LEU A 237 0.64 0.59 -7.75
N TYR A 238 0.18 1.25 -6.67
CA TYR A 238 -0.12 2.68 -6.68
C TYR A 238 1.11 3.52 -7.07
N ASN A 239 2.27 3.23 -6.51
CA ASN A 239 3.50 3.97 -6.81
C ASN A 239 4.04 3.65 -8.21
N TRP A 240 3.91 2.40 -8.65
CA TRP A 240 4.43 1.95 -9.93
C TRP A 240 3.56 2.34 -11.12
N ALA A 241 2.22 2.23 -11.03
CA ALA A 241 1.28 2.45 -12.12
C ALA A 241 0.83 3.92 -12.24
N PRO A 242 1.27 4.68 -13.24
CA PRO A 242 0.72 6.01 -13.52
C PRO A 242 -0.68 5.93 -14.16
N ILE A 243 -1.36 7.07 -14.24
CA ILE A 243 -2.57 7.22 -15.07
C ILE A 243 -2.21 6.85 -16.50
N GLY A 244 -3.10 6.12 -17.19
CA GLY A 244 -2.91 5.57 -18.52
C GLY A 244 -2.33 4.15 -18.54
N THR A 245 -1.89 3.59 -17.39
CA THR A 245 -1.45 2.18 -17.33
C THR A 245 -2.57 1.26 -17.77
N THR A 246 -2.28 0.36 -18.70
CA THR A 246 -3.23 -0.64 -19.18
C THR A 246 -3.60 -1.63 -18.07
N VAL A 247 -4.88 -1.96 -17.96
CA VAL A 247 -5.42 -2.97 -17.04
C VAL A 247 -6.20 -3.98 -17.88
N GLN A 248 -5.72 -5.22 -17.92
CA GLN A 248 -6.40 -6.34 -18.55
C GLN A 248 -7.03 -7.24 -17.48
N ILE A 249 -8.32 -7.44 -17.57
CA ILE A 249 -9.05 -8.39 -16.74
C ILE A 249 -9.38 -9.60 -17.60
N VAL A 250 -8.77 -10.73 -17.30
CA VAL A 250 -8.88 -11.98 -18.07
C VAL A 250 -9.50 -13.09 -17.21
N ALA A 251 -9.99 -14.15 -17.88
CA ALA A 251 -10.63 -15.28 -17.23
C ALA A 251 -9.73 -16.02 -16.23
#